data_7de766132fc5541977dcc6477106e57f
#
_entry.id   7de766132fc5541977dcc6477106e57f
#
_cell.length_a   1.000
_cell.length_b   1.000
_cell.length_c   1.000
_cell.angle_alpha   90.00
_cell.angle_beta   90.00
_cell.angle_gamma   90.00
#
_symmetry.space_group_name_H-M   'P 1'
#
loop_
_entity.id
_entity.type
_entity.pdbx_description
1 polymer ?
#
loop_
_entity_poly.entity_id
_entity_poly.type
_entity_poly.pdbx_seq_one_letter_code
_entity_poly.pdbx_strand_id
1 'polypeptide(L)'
;MRKILCLFLILCCLPLPALAELETSLPETLRVTETAESQKLKNSVYINTYFPQTANEAVNAEMRSLLEDMTQRAAPELPKKAANSTEGAYLDVQPSVYRTGKSWMSFLSTAIIRNDRKQTYIDYDARAYDIATGERLTLGDVIADEAGMRLVREQVEAQLKAYFPAEEADAAALQAILDGLENAPFTLNVAFLQLHYRADSLYADKTTLMHVRIPYTELKEHMTAQALGQTDNSSRRLIALTYDDGPVVGRTMRVVRNLRAGGATATFFIVGDRIHYCPNEVMLAHDTGFAVASHNYYHVYGSKNRGKVIQYRDKLNGELYKWIGTPVRLMRAPGGHEQVFIDENVGLPLFHWSVISKSKNNKVTDPAAEARRLAGNAKDGDIILLHDIYTGTDKMALTLPGLLADKGFLCVTIEEMFAVKGMELLPNTVYWDARSDEETLDPARK
;
A
#
# COMPACT_ATOMS: atom_id res chain seq x y z
N MET A 1 59.31 15.39 -45.37
CA MET A 1 58.33 16.29 -44.74
C MET A 1 57.07 15.48 -44.43
N ARG A 2 56.94 15.01 -43.23
CA ARG A 2 55.75 14.28 -42.73
C ARG A 2 54.79 15.30 -42.05
N LYS A 3 53.60 15.45 -42.62
CA LYS A 3 52.55 16.28 -41.99
C LYS A 3 51.89 15.45 -40.89
N ILE A 4 52.01 15.91 -39.64
CA ILE A 4 51.30 15.38 -38.49
C ILE A 4 49.91 16.03 -38.48
N LEU A 5 48.88 15.21 -38.63
CA LEU A 5 47.48 15.62 -38.50
C LEU A 5 47.07 15.48 -37.04
N CYS A 6 46.96 16.62 -36.32
CA CYS A 6 46.41 16.64 -34.98
C CYS A 6 44.89 16.51 -35.05
N LEU A 7 44.37 15.36 -34.61
CA LEU A 7 42.92 15.12 -34.39
C LEU A 7 42.54 15.71 -33.03
N PHE A 8 41.82 16.84 -33.01
CA PHE A 8 41.20 17.37 -31.82
C PHE A 8 39.97 16.53 -31.51
N LEU A 9 40.05 15.69 -30.47
CA LEU A 9 38.89 15.07 -29.85
C LEU A 9 38.13 16.16 -29.04
N ILE A 10 37.02 16.63 -29.58
CA ILE A 10 36.06 17.42 -28.81
C ILE A 10 35.30 16.43 -27.92
N LEU A 11 35.69 16.37 -26.63
CA LEU A 11 34.96 15.66 -25.61
C LEU A 11 33.71 16.51 -25.30
N CYS A 12 32.56 16.14 -25.88
CA CYS A 12 31.26 16.68 -25.44
C CYS A 12 31.02 16.22 -24.01
N CYS A 13 31.32 17.08 -23.05
CA CYS A 13 30.81 16.94 -21.69
C CYS A 13 29.28 17.15 -21.71
N LEU A 14 28.53 16.09 -21.88
CA LEU A 14 27.12 16.11 -21.54
C LEU A 14 27.04 16.38 -20.03
N PRO A 15 26.27 17.34 -19.55
CA PRO A 15 26.06 17.53 -18.14
C PRO A 15 25.45 16.23 -17.59
N LEU A 16 26.11 15.62 -16.61
CA LEU A 16 25.50 14.58 -15.79
C LEU A 16 24.20 15.17 -15.22
N PRO A 17 23.08 14.46 -15.27
CA PRO A 17 21.87 14.91 -14.58
C PRO A 17 22.23 15.17 -13.12
N ALA A 18 22.00 16.40 -12.66
CA ALA A 18 22.17 16.73 -11.27
C ALA A 18 21.29 15.77 -10.45
N LEU A 19 21.90 14.99 -9.56
CA LEU A 19 21.16 14.19 -8.60
C LEU A 19 20.24 15.15 -7.83
N ALA A 20 18.93 14.91 -7.89
CA ALA A 20 17.98 15.72 -7.16
C ALA A 20 18.33 15.68 -5.67
N GLU A 21 18.45 16.85 -5.04
CA GLU A 21 18.75 16.96 -3.62
C GLU A 21 17.57 16.41 -2.83
N LEU A 22 17.81 15.44 -1.94
CA LEU A 22 16.73 14.79 -1.18
C LEU A 22 16.10 15.77 -0.20
N GLU A 23 14.78 15.78 -0.15
CA GLU A 23 14.02 16.61 0.79
C GLU A 23 14.22 16.13 2.23
N THR A 24 14.61 17.04 3.12
CA THR A 24 14.92 16.73 4.52
C THR A 24 13.73 16.93 5.47
N SER A 25 12.63 17.51 4.97
CA SER A 25 11.40 17.71 5.74
C SER A 25 10.16 17.45 4.88
N LEU A 26 9.10 16.95 5.49
CA LEU A 26 7.81 16.84 4.83
C LEU A 26 7.14 18.22 4.76
N PRO A 27 6.69 18.71 3.58
CA PRO A 27 5.92 19.94 3.48
C PRO A 27 4.72 19.95 4.41
N GLU A 28 4.36 21.13 4.94
CA GLU A 28 3.18 21.28 5.80
C GLU A 28 1.90 20.83 5.11
N THR A 29 1.76 21.12 3.82
CA THR A 29 0.64 20.65 2.97
C THR A 29 0.47 19.15 2.92
N LEU A 30 1.52 18.38 3.20
CA LEU A 30 1.48 16.91 3.21
C LEU A 30 1.40 16.32 4.63
N ARG A 31 1.35 17.15 5.67
CA ARG A 31 1.12 16.68 7.04
C ARG A 31 -0.35 16.39 7.26
N VAL A 32 -0.63 15.32 7.97
CA VAL A 32 -1.98 14.92 8.37
C VAL A 32 -1.94 14.34 9.77
N THR A 33 -2.93 14.69 10.57
CA THR A 33 -3.26 14.03 11.83
C THR A 33 -4.69 13.50 11.76
N GLU A 34 -5.13 12.80 12.79
CA GLU A 34 -6.47 12.19 12.81
C GLU A 34 -7.14 12.45 14.16
N THR A 35 -8.43 12.72 14.10
CA THR A 35 -9.32 12.68 15.27
C THR A 35 -10.33 11.55 15.12
N ALA A 36 -10.82 10.99 16.22
CA ALA A 36 -11.73 9.86 16.16
C ALA A 36 -12.95 10.09 17.05
N GLU A 37 -14.11 9.65 16.57
CA GLU A 37 -15.36 9.56 17.32
C GLU A 37 -15.76 8.09 17.43
N SER A 38 -16.09 7.63 18.66
CA SER A 38 -16.46 6.26 18.92
C SER A 38 -17.77 6.21 19.67
N GLN A 39 -18.69 5.41 19.18
CA GLN A 39 -20.00 5.16 19.81
C GLN A 39 -20.16 3.67 20.12
N LYS A 40 -20.47 3.37 21.38
CA LYS A 40 -20.87 2.03 21.79
C LYS A 40 -22.39 1.93 21.76
N LEU A 41 -22.90 1.03 20.94
CA LEU A 41 -24.30 0.65 20.91
C LEU A 41 -24.58 -0.52 21.87
N LYS A 42 -25.85 -0.99 21.93
CA LYS A 42 -26.22 -2.19 22.68
C LYS A 42 -25.59 -3.46 22.09
N ASN A 43 -25.51 -4.51 22.92
CA ASN A 43 -25.14 -5.88 22.45
C ASN A 43 -23.74 -5.99 21.79
N SER A 44 -22.75 -5.25 22.31
CA SER A 44 -21.36 -5.26 21.81
C SER A 44 -21.22 -4.83 20.34
N VAL A 45 -22.01 -3.86 19.92
CA VAL A 45 -21.91 -3.22 18.60
C VAL A 45 -21.29 -1.84 18.77
N TYR A 46 -20.37 -1.47 17.86
CA TYR A 46 -19.58 -0.25 17.93
C TYR A 46 -19.54 0.46 16.59
N ILE A 47 -19.49 1.78 16.60
CA ILE A 47 -19.24 2.64 15.46
C ILE A 47 -18.01 3.47 15.77
N ASN A 48 -17.02 3.48 14.88
CA ASN A 48 -15.83 4.32 14.95
C ASN A 48 -15.70 5.08 13.65
N THR A 49 -15.62 6.41 13.74
CA THR A 49 -15.38 7.28 12.57
C THR A 49 -14.13 8.10 12.83
N TYR A 50 -13.24 8.12 11.85
CA TYR A 50 -11.93 8.75 11.95
C TYR A 50 -11.84 9.88 10.93
N PHE A 51 -11.46 11.08 11.36
CA PHE A 51 -11.46 12.30 10.56
C PHE A 51 -10.03 12.81 10.34
N PRO A 52 -9.57 12.88 9.09
CA PRO A 52 -8.26 13.44 8.79
C PRO A 52 -8.26 14.95 9.06
N GLN A 53 -7.12 15.46 9.52
CA GLN A 53 -6.87 16.87 9.73
C GLN A 53 -5.65 17.27 8.89
N THR A 54 -5.88 18.00 7.82
CA THR A 54 -4.86 18.53 6.92
C THR A 54 -4.62 20.02 7.21
N ALA A 55 -3.69 20.63 6.49
CA ALA A 55 -3.47 22.08 6.55
C ALA A 55 -4.60 22.93 5.91
N ASN A 56 -5.58 22.29 5.24
CA ASN A 56 -6.67 22.98 4.54
C ASN A 56 -8.02 22.69 5.20
N GLU A 57 -8.62 23.73 5.81
CA GLU A 57 -9.89 23.62 6.54
C GLU A 57 -11.09 23.25 5.63
N ALA A 58 -11.10 23.70 4.37
CA ALA A 58 -12.17 23.34 3.44
C ALA A 58 -12.14 21.85 3.11
N VAL A 59 -10.95 21.27 2.89
CA VAL A 59 -10.77 19.83 2.70
C VAL A 59 -11.18 19.06 3.96
N ASN A 60 -10.79 19.54 5.15
CA ASN A 60 -11.17 18.92 6.42
C ASN A 60 -12.69 18.88 6.61
N ALA A 61 -13.38 19.99 6.28
CA ALA A 61 -14.85 20.08 6.36
C ALA A 61 -15.55 19.13 5.37
N GLU A 62 -15.06 19.09 4.12
CA GLU A 62 -15.62 18.18 3.09
C GLU A 62 -15.40 16.71 3.47
N MET A 63 -14.19 16.37 3.93
CA MET A 63 -13.89 15.00 4.38
C MET A 63 -14.72 14.60 5.61
N ARG A 64 -14.93 15.53 6.56
CA ARG A 64 -15.81 15.27 7.71
C ARG A 64 -17.23 14.95 7.24
N SER A 65 -17.81 15.78 6.39
CA SER A 65 -19.16 15.58 5.83
C SER A 65 -19.28 14.24 5.10
N LEU A 66 -18.28 13.87 4.28
CA LEU A 66 -18.24 12.58 3.60
C LEU A 66 -18.26 11.40 4.58
N LEU A 67 -17.40 11.43 5.60
CA LEU A 67 -17.23 10.32 6.53
C LEU A 67 -18.45 10.16 7.46
N GLU A 68 -19.10 11.27 7.83
CA GLU A 68 -20.39 11.26 8.53
C GLU A 68 -21.49 10.65 7.66
N ASP A 69 -21.59 11.03 6.38
CA ASP A 69 -22.53 10.45 5.43
C ASP A 69 -22.28 8.96 5.19
N MET A 70 -21.03 8.53 5.01
CA MET A 70 -20.65 7.11 4.92
C MET A 70 -21.06 6.34 6.18
N THR A 71 -20.87 6.94 7.35
CA THR A 71 -21.30 6.36 8.64
C THR A 71 -22.80 6.17 8.67
N GLN A 72 -23.57 7.18 8.25
CA GLN A 72 -25.04 7.11 8.22
C GLN A 72 -25.56 6.07 7.23
N ARG A 73 -24.94 5.95 6.04
CA ARG A 73 -25.32 4.93 5.04
C ARG A 73 -25.01 3.51 5.51
N ALA A 74 -23.86 3.30 6.18
CA ALA A 74 -23.44 1.99 6.63
C ALA A 74 -24.12 1.53 7.95
N ALA A 75 -24.54 2.45 8.81
CA ALA A 75 -25.09 2.13 10.13
C ALA A 75 -26.32 1.19 10.09
N PRO A 76 -27.26 1.28 9.12
CA PRO A 76 -28.37 0.33 8.99
C PRO A 76 -27.97 -1.12 8.75
N GLU A 77 -26.77 -1.36 8.16
CA GLU A 77 -26.24 -2.69 7.88
C GLU A 77 -25.61 -3.36 9.11
N LEU A 78 -25.47 -2.62 10.21
CA LEU A 78 -24.97 -3.18 11.47
C LEU A 78 -25.90 -4.24 12.04
N PRO A 79 -25.36 -5.35 12.56
CA PRO A 79 -26.17 -6.37 13.20
C PRO A 79 -26.78 -5.80 14.51
N LYS A 80 -28.01 -6.22 14.83
CA LYS A 80 -28.65 -5.86 16.11
C LYS A 80 -27.89 -6.37 17.35
N LYS A 81 -27.06 -7.39 17.15
CA LYS A 81 -26.24 -8.03 18.19
C LYS A 81 -24.97 -8.61 17.53
N ALA A 82 -23.83 -8.43 18.19
CA ALA A 82 -22.59 -9.08 17.76
C ALA A 82 -22.72 -10.61 17.80
N ALA A 83 -22.19 -11.30 16.79
CA ALA A 83 -22.17 -12.76 16.74
C ALA A 83 -21.31 -13.35 17.87
N ASN A 84 -20.23 -12.64 18.24
CA ASN A 84 -19.39 -12.94 19.40
C ASN A 84 -19.31 -11.69 20.31
N SER A 85 -19.83 -11.79 21.52
CA SER A 85 -19.86 -10.66 22.47
C SER A 85 -18.47 -10.24 22.98
N THR A 86 -17.48 -11.14 22.92
CA THR A 86 -16.10 -10.85 23.32
C THR A 86 -15.37 -10.06 22.23
N GLU A 87 -15.60 -10.39 20.97
CA GLU A 87 -14.95 -9.71 19.82
C GLU A 87 -15.74 -8.48 19.36
N GLY A 88 -17.06 -8.47 19.53
CA GLY A 88 -17.95 -7.38 19.12
C GLY A 88 -18.26 -7.38 17.61
N ALA A 89 -19.14 -6.45 17.23
CA ALA A 89 -19.35 -6.05 15.85
C ALA A 89 -18.98 -4.59 15.68
N TYR A 90 -18.30 -4.23 14.62
CA TYR A 90 -17.74 -2.90 14.41
C TYR A 90 -18.08 -2.38 13.01
N LEU A 91 -18.55 -1.14 12.94
CA LEU A 91 -18.47 -0.29 11.79
C LEU A 91 -17.24 0.62 11.99
N ASP A 92 -16.24 0.52 11.15
CA ASP A 92 -15.11 1.41 11.12
C ASP A 92 -15.15 2.22 9.82
N VAL A 93 -15.21 3.54 9.94
CA VAL A 93 -15.18 4.49 8.83
C VAL A 93 -13.88 5.29 8.96
N GLN A 94 -12.92 5.01 8.06
CA GLN A 94 -11.57 5.59 8.15
C GLN A 94 -10.97 5.82 6.77
N PRO A 95 -10.30 6.96 6.50
CA PRO A 95 -9.53 7.17 5.28
C PRO A 95 -8.13 6.53 5.38
N SER A 96 -7.63 5.97 4.28
CA SER A 96 -6.20 5.84 4.02
C SER A 96 -5.72 7.09 3.31
N VAL A 97 -4.54 7.57 3.65
CA VAL A 97 -4.00 8.83 3.13
C VAL A 97 -2.81 8.55 2.23
N TYR A 98 -2.87 9.05 1.01
CA TYR A 98 -1.78 9.00 0.04
C TYR A 98 -1.31 10.41 -0.27
N ARG A 99 -0.02 10.55 -0.54
CA ARG A 99 0.62 11.83 -0.81
C ARG A 99 1.44 11.73 -2.08
N THR A 100 1.42 12.79 -2.88
CA THR A 100 2.31 12.90 -4.03
C THR A 100 2.74 14.35 -4.25
N GLY A 101 3.92 14.55 -4.75
CA GLY A 101 4.47 15.88 -5.01
C GLY A 101 4.57 16.76 -3.75
N LYS A 102 4.16 18.01 -3.88
CA LYS A 102 4.31 19.04 -2.85
C LYS A 102 3.01 19.37 -2.10
N SER A 103 1.85 19.15 -2.73
CA SER A 103 0.56 19.56 -2.18
C SER A 103 -0.59 18.60 -2.49
N TRP A 104 -0.41 17.59 -3.33
CA TRP A 104 -1.49 16.67 -3.66
C TRP A 104 -1.63 15.56 -2.61
N MET A 105 -2.83 15.41 -2.11
CA MET A 105 -3.17 14.39 -1.14
C MET A 105 -4.47 13.70 -1.55
N SER A 106 -4.49 12.38 -1.42
CA SER A 106 -5.65 11.58 -1.75
C SER A 106 -6.10 10.75 -0.56
N PHE A 107 -7.39 10.49 -0.50
CA PHE A 107 -8.04 9.74 0.56
C PHE A 107 -8.84 8.59 -0.05
N LEU A 108 -8.50 7.35 0.33
CA LEU A 108 -9.36 6.19 0.14
C LEU A 108 -10.14 5.97 1.45
N SER A 109 -11.34 6.50 1.50
CA SER A 109 -12.25 6.35 2.64
C SER A 109 -12.99 5.04 2.53
N THR A 110 -13.00 4.24 3.58
CA THR A 110 -13.74 2.97 3.63
C THR A 110 -14.65 2.93 4.84
N ALA A 111 -15.90 2.44 4.66
CA ALA A 111 -16.81 2.06 5.73
C ALA A 111 -16.93 0.53 5.72
N ILE A 112 -16.35 -0.12 6.73
CA ILE A 112 -16.27 -1.57 6.79
C ILE A 112 -16.99 -2.07 8.03
N ILE A 113 -17.98 -2.99 7.84
CA ILE A 113 -18.61 -3.70 8.93
C ILE A 113 -17.99 -5.09 9.07
N ARG A 114 -17.59 -5.37 10.30
CA ARG A 114 -17.13 -6.69 10.70
C ARG A 114 -17.94 -7.21 11.86
N ASN A 115 -18.37 -8.46 11.75
CA ASN A 115 -19.10 -9.17 12.79
C ASN A 115 -18.43 -10.53 13.00
N ASP A 116 -17.87 -10.74 14.19
CA ASP A 116 -16.98 -11.86 14.47
C ASP A 116 -15.77 -11.85 13.51
N ARG A 117 -15.59 -12.89 12.70
CA ARG A 117 -14.46 -13.04 11.75
C ARG A 117 -14.88 -12.83 10.30
N LYS A 118 -15.96 -12.10 10.05
CA LYS A 118 -16.47 -11.85 8.70
C LYS A 118 -16.63 -10.37 8.44
N GLN A 119 -16.05 -9.90 7.35
CA GLN A 119 -16.42 -8.65 6.72
C GLN A 119 -17.77 -8.85 6.04
N THR A 120 -18.78 -8.13 6.48
CA THR A 120 -20.18 -8.30 6.02
C THR A 120 -20.64 -7.15 5.16
N TYR A 121 -19.88 -6.06 5.14
CA TYR A 121 -20.19 -4.87 4.37
C TYR A 121 -18.91 -4.08 4.07
N ILE A 122 -18.86 -3.49 2.90
CA ILE A 122 -17.88 -2.48 2.51
C ILE A 122 -18.54 -1.41 1.66
N ASP A 123 -18.30 -0.16 1.99
CA ASP A 123 -18.55 1.01 1.15
C ASP A 123 -17.25 1.82 1.08
N TYR A 124 -17.07 2.61 0.02
CA TYR A 124 -15.87 3.41 -0.16
C TYR A 124 -16.16 4.71 -0.93
N ASP A 125 -15.27 5.65 -0.77
CA ASP A 125 -15.14 6.85 -1.60
C ASP A 125 -13.64 7.15 -1.78
N ALA A 126 -13.24 7.63 -2.94
CA ALA A 126 -11.86 8.02 -3.19
C ALA A 126 -11.82 9.44 -3.76
N ARG A 127 -11.05 10.32 -3.11
CA ARG A 127 -10.93 11.74 -3.48
C ARG A 127 -9.48 12.18 -3.43
N ALA A 128 -9.11 13.01 -4.40
CA ALA A 128 -7.81 13.67 -4.47
C ALA A 128 -8.00 15.19 -4.40
N TYR A 129 -7.09 15.87 -3.71
CA TYR A 129 -7.13 17.32 -3.51
C TYR A 129 -5.73 17.93 -3.70
N ASP A 130 -5.69 19.13 -4.19
CA ASP A 130 -4.57 20.03 -3.95
C ASP A 130 -4.78 20.72 -2.58
N ILE A 131 -4.00 20.31 -1.58
CA ILE A 131 -4.14 20.85 -0.22
C ILE A 131 -3.76 22.34 -0.13
N ALA A 132 -2.92 22.81 -1.04
CA ALA A 132 -2.53 24.23 -1.05
C ALA A 132 -3.71 25.14 -1.44
N THR A 133 -4.56 24.71 -2.36
CA THR A 133 -5.73 25.46 -2.83
C THR A 133 -7.04 25.01 -2.20
N GLY A 134 -7.14 23.73 -1.80
CA GLY A 134 -8.38 23.08 -1.37
C GLY A 134 -9.22 22.53 -2.53
N GLU A 135 -8.73 22.63 -3.76
CA GLU A 135 -9.44 22.15 -4.95
C GLU A 135 -9.46 20.62 -5.01
N ARG A 136 -10.62 20.06 -5.32
CA ARG A 136 -10.78 18.65 -5.61
C ARG A 136 -10.31 18.35 -7.02
N LEU A 137 -9.42 17.35 -7.16
CA LEU A 137 -8.89 16.93 -8.45
C LEU A 137 -9.83 15.96 -9.16
N THR A 138 -9.88 16.06 -10.48
CA THR A 138 -10.53 15.14 -11.42
C THR A 138 -9.49 14.36 -12.22
N LEU A 139 -9.89 13.32 -12.95
CA LEU A 139 -8.97 12.64 -13.87
C LEU A 139 -8.45 13.58 -14.97
N GLY A 140 -9.25 14.60 -15.37
CA GLY A 140 -8.82 15.62 -16.34
C GLY A 140 -7.70 16.55 -15.83
N ASP A 141 -7.52 16.68 -14.49
CA ASP A 141 -6.39 17.38 -13.91
C ASP A 141 -5.10 16.54 -13.96
N VAL A 142 -5.24 15.23 -14.14
CA VAL A 142 -4.12 14.28 -14.21
C VAL A 142 -3.79 13.93 -15.66
N ILE A 143 -4.80 13.57 -16.46
CA ILE A 143 -4.65 13.07 -17.84
C ILE A 143 -4.99 14.21 -18.81
N ALA A 144 -4.04 14.53 -19.69
CA ALA A 144 -4.13 15.69 -20.57
C ALA A 144 -4.91 15.45 -21.87
N ASP A 145 -5.02 14.21 -22.33
CA ASP A 145 -5.54 13.91 -23.66
C ASP A 145 -6.33 12.60 -23.75
N GLU A 146 -7.05 12.41 -24.86
CA GLU A 146 -7.84 11.22 -25.13
C GLU A 146 -7.00 9.94 -25.24
N ALA A 147 -5.72 10.03 -25.64
CA ALA A 147 -4.85 8.86 -25.73
C ALA A 147 -4.50 8.33 -24.34
N GLY A 148 -4.26 9.21 -23.38
CA GLY A 148 -4.09 8.85 -21.97
C GLY A 148 -5.37 8.24 -21.37
N MET A 149 -6.54 8.81 -21.66
CA MET A 149 -7.80 8.21 -21.21
C MET A 149 -8.07 6.83 -21.83
N ARG A 150 -7.69 6.59 -23.09
CA ARG A 150 -7.74 5.24 -23.69
C ARG A 150 -6.83 4.26 -22.95
N LEU A 151 -5.59 4.67 -22.63
CA LEU A 151 -4.66 3.84 -21.85
C LEU A 151 -5.24 3.52 -20.47
N VAL A 152 -5.80 4.51 -19.77
CA VAL A 152 -6.50 4.28 -18.48
C VAL A 152 -7.62 3.26 -18.66
N ARG A 153 -8.44 3.39 -19.72
CA ARG A 153 -9.53 2.46 -20.01
C ARG A 153 -9.03 1.03 -20.23
N GLU A 154 -7.98 0.85 -21.04
CA GLU A 154 -7.37 -0.45 -21.32
C GLU A 154 -6.82 -1.11 -20.04
N GLN A 155 -6.15 -0.33 -19.19
CA GLN A 155 -5.62 -0.80 -17.91
C GLN A 155 -6.75 -1.18 -16.94
N VAL A 156 -7.81 -0.38 -16.86
CA VAL A 156 -8.98 -0.69 -16.02
C VAL A 156 -9.64 -1.99 -16.47
N GLU A 157 -9.91 -2.13 -17.76
CA GLU A 157 -10.52 -3.34 -18.31
C GLU A 157 -9.67 -4.59 -18.04
N ALA A 158 -8.38 -4.52 -18.36
CA ALA A 158 -7.48 -5.65 -18.21
C ALA A 158 -7.31 -6.08 -16.74
N GLN A 159 -7.09 -5.12 -15.83
CA GLN A 159 -6.87 -5.42 -14.43
C GLN A 159 -8.15 -5.88 -13.72
N LEU A 160 -9.31 -5.29 -14.02
CA LEU A 160 -10.59 -5.74 -13.44
C LEU A 160 -10.95 -7.17 -13.87
N LYS A 161 -10.74 -7.53 -15.14
CA LYS A 161 -10.93 -8.91 -15.63
C LYS A 161 -9.96 -9.93 -15.03
N ALA A 162 -8.82 -9.48 -14.50
CA ALA A 162 -7.83 -10.37 -13.88
C ALA A 162 -8.14 -10.70 -12.42
N TYR A 163 -9.09 -9.99 -11.79
CA TYR A 163 -9.57 -10.34 -10.46
C TYR A 163 -10.42 -11.62 -10.51
N PHE A 164 -10.36 -12.41 -9.45
CA PHE A 164 -11.15 -13.66 -9.30
C PHE A 164 -11.08 -14.59 -10.53
N PRO A 165 -9.89 -15.08 -10.92
CA PRO A 165 -9.66 -15.74 -12.22
C PRO A 165 -10.48 -17.02 -12.46
N ALA A 166 -11.16 -17.54 -11.45
CA ALA A 166 -12.09 -18.68 -11.57
C ALA A 166 -13.53 -18.24 -11.84
N GLU A 167 -13.81 -16.95 -11.91
CA GLU A 167 -15.14 -16.37 -12.07
C GLU A 167 -15.18 -15.48 -13.32
N GLU A 168 -16.35 -15.33 -13.92
CA GLU A 168 -16.54 -14.45 -15.07
C GLU A 168 -17.09 -13.10 -14.57
N ALA A 169 -16.45 -12.00 -15.00
CA ALA A 169 -16.91 -10.65 -14.70
C ALA A 169 -18.20 -10.34 -15.44
N ASP A 170 -19.14 -9.65 -14.79
CA ASP A 170 -20.34 -9.13 -15.46
C ASP A 170 -19.95 -8.14 -16.56
N ALA A 171 -20.17 -8.52 -17.81
CA ALA A 171 -19.77 -7.74 -18.97
C ALA A 171 -20.55 -6.41 -19.10
N ALA A 172 -21.83 -6.37 -18.71
CA ALA A 172 -22.63 -5.14 -18.78
C ALA A 172 -22.20 -4.15 -17.69
N ALA A 173 -21.94 -4.65 -16.49
CA ALA A 173 -21.41 -3.83 -15.39
C ALA A 173 -20.00 -3.33 -15.69
N LEU A 174 -19.12 -4.16 -16.27
CA LEU A 174 -17.80 -3.71 -16.71
C LEU A 174 -17.91 -2.60 -17.77
N GLN A 175 -18.80 -2.75 -18.76
CA GLN A 175 -19.01 -1.71 -19.76
C GLN A 175 -19.49 -0.41 -19.11
N ALA A 176 -20.40 -0.47 -18.14
CA ALA A 176 -20.86 0.71 -17.40
C ALA A 176 -19.74 1.41 -16.61
N ILE A 177 -18.83 0.63 -16.00
CA ILE A 177 -17.61 1.17 -15.35
C ILE A 177 -16.75 1.91 -16.37
N LEU A 178 -16.52 1.29 -17.52
CA LEU A 178 -15.68 1.87 -18.58
C LEU A 178 -16.30 3.13 -19.20
N ASP A 179 -17.61 3.21 -19.31
CA ASP A 179 -18.32 4.38 -19.83
C ASP A 179 -18.37 5.53 -18.82
N GLY A 180 -18.25 5.23 -17.52
CA GLY A 180 -18.22 6.21 -16.42
C GLY A 180 -16.82 6.66 -15.97
N LEU A 181 -15.74 6.29 -16.68
CA LEU A 181 -14.35 6.49 -16.22
C LEU A 181 -13.97 7.93 -15.88
N GLU A 182 -14.51 8.92 -16.60
CA GLU A 182 -14.21 10.34 -16.35
C GLU A 182 -14.53 10.78 -14.92
N ASN A 183 -15.52 10.11 -14.29
CA ASN A 183 -15.97 10.37 -12.93
C ASN A 183 -15.54 9.26 -11.95
N ALA A 184 -14.66 8.37 -12.36
CA ALA A 184 -14.24 7.26 -11.52
C ALA A 184 -13.53 7.76 -10.24
N PRO A 185 -13.82 7.16 -9.08
CA PRO A 185 -13.12 7.47 -7.84
C PRO A 185 -11.67 6.99 -7.93
N PHE A 186 -10.73 7.90 -7.64
CA PHE A 186 -9.30 7.59 -7.74
C PHE A 186 -8.49 8.18 -6.59
N THR A 187 -7.30 7.63 -6.41
CA THR A 187 -6.24 8.18 -5.56
C THR A 187 -4.92 8.30 -6.33
N LEU A 188 -4.07 9.19 -5.86
CA LEU A 188 -2.71 9.39 -6.34
C LEU A 188 -1.75 9.12 -5.19
N ASN A 189 -0.89 8.14 -5.34
CA ASN A 189 0.19 7.92 -4.39
C ASN A 189 1.54 8.38 -4.97
N VAL A 190 2.65 7.99 -4.37
CA VAL A 190 3.98 8.43 -4.84
C VAL A 190 4.37 7.86 -6.22
N ALA A 191 3.71 6.80 -6.70
CA ALA A 191 4.13 6.05 -7.89
C ALA A 191 3.01 5.73 -8.88
N PHE A 192 1.75 5.74 -8.43
CA PHE A 192 0.62 5.22 -9.21
C PHE A 192 -0.60 6.14 -9.17
N LEU A 193 -1.29 6.25 -10.30
CA LEU A 193 -2.72 6.53 -10.35
C LEU A 193 -3.45 5.23 -9.97
N GLN A 194 -4.36 5.30 -9.01
CA GLN A 194 -5.14 4.14 -8.58
C GLN A 194 -6.63 4.42 -8.69
N LEU A 195 -7.38 3.55 -9.38
CA LEU A 195 -8.83 3.58 -9.40
C LEU A 195 -9.37 2.44 -8.54
N HIS A 196 -10.51 2.66 -7.89
CA HIS A 196 -11.04 1.75 -6.89
C HIS A 196 -12.47 1.36 -7.25
N TYR A 197 -12.80 0.07 -7.11
CA TYR A 197 -14.12 -0.47 -7.43
C TYR A 197 -14.52 -1.51 -6.39
N ARG A 198 -15.82 -1.61 -6.10
CA ARG A 198 -16.34 -2.72 -5.29
C ARG A 198 -16.32 -3.99 -6.14
N ALA A 199 -15.87 -5.08 -5.53
CA ALA A 199 -15.80 -6.36 -6.25
C ALA A 199 -17.20 -6.90 -6.59
N ASP A 200 -18.21 -6.67 -5.73
CA ASP A 200 -19.61 -7.08 -5.98
C ASP A 200 -20.28 -6.33 -7.15
N SER A 201 -19.65 -5.28 -7.69
CA SER A 201 -20.11 -4.66 -8.93
C SER A 201 -19.87 -5.52 -10.18
N LEU A 202 -18.89 -6.43 -10.14
CA LEU A 202 -18.52 -7.31 -11.26
C LEU A 202 -18.61 -8.80 -10.93
N TYR A 203 -18.44 -9.17 -9.66
CA TYR A 203 -18.37 -10.54 -9.18
C TYR A 203 -19.30 -10.71 -7.98
N ALA A 204 -20.35 -11.50 -8.16
CA ALA A 204 -21.39 -11.68 -7.14
C ALA A 204 -20.80 -12.14 -5.79
N ASP A 205 -21.41 -11.69 -4.70
CA ASP A 205 -21.09 -12.09 -3.31
C ASP A 205 -19.68 -11.75 -2.81
N LYS A 206 -18.95 -10.86 -3.48
CA LYS A 206 -17.62 -10.40 -3.04
C LYS A 206 -17.74 -9.11 -2.21
N THR A 207 -17.22 -9.14 -0.99
CA THR A 207 -17.24 -7.98 -0.06
C THR A 207 -15.85 -7.36 0.12
N THR A 208 -15.14 -7.14 -0.99
CA THR A 208 -13.79 -6.55 -1.05
C THR A 208 -13.72 -5.46 -2.11
N LEU A 209 -12.63 -4.70 -2.15
CA LEU A 209 -12.35 -3.75 -3.22
C LEU A 209 -11.43 -4.36 -4.28
N MET A 210 -11.51 -3.83 -5.49
CA MET A 210 -10.55 -4.04 -6.57
C MET A 210 -9.81 -2.73 -6.80
N HIS A 211 -8.48 -2.81 -6.88
CA HIS A 211 -7.60 -1.67 -7.07
C HIS A 211 -6.89 -1.78 -8.42
N VAL A 212 -7.23 -0.91 -9.36
CA VAL A 212 -6.50 -0.75 -10.61
C VAL A 212 -5.34 0.20 -10.36
N ARG A 213 -4.11 -0.20 -10.68
CA ARG A 213 -2.89 0.55 -10.42
C ARG A 213 -2.17 0.81 -11.73
N ILE A 214 -2.01 2.08 -12.10
CA ILE A 214 -1.35 2.49 -13.34
C ILE A 214 -0.10 3.31 -12.97
N PRO A 215 1.11 2.80 -13.29
CA PRO A 215 2.35 3.52 -13.00
C PRO A 215 2.40 4.87 -13.71
N TYR A 216 2.90 5.90 -13.05
CA TYR A 216 3.10 7.20 -13.71
C TYR A 216 4.06 7.12 -14.90
N THR A 217 4.98 6.16 -14.90
CA THR A 217 5.89 5.91 -16.02
C THR A 217 5.15 5.51 -17.29
N GLU A 218 4.01 4.84 -17.21
CA GLU A 218 3.16 4.49 -18.36
C GLU A 218 2.30 5.67 -18.82
N LEU A 219 1.92 6.56 -17.90
CA LEU A 219 1.05 7.71 -18.17
C LEU A 219 1.81 8.97 -18.60
N LYS A 220 3.11 9.03 -18.35
CA LYS A 220 3.95 10.24 -18.40
C LYS A 220 3.72 11.12 -19.63
N GLU A 221 3.65 10.52 -20.82
CA GLU A 221 3.47 11.24 -22.10
C GLU A 221 2.07 11.86 -22.25
N HIS A 222 1.11 11.45 -21.40
CA HIS A 222 -0.30 11.82 -21.44
C HIS A 222 -0.76 12.59 -20.20
N MET A 223 0.18 12.97 -19.32
CA MET A 223 -0.15 13.73 -18.10
C MET A 223 -0.15 15.23 -18.34
N THR A 224 -0.98 15.94 -17.59
CA THR A 224 -0.93 17.42 -17.58
C THR A 224 0.42 17.91 -17.03
N ALA A 225 0.82 19.12 -17.38
CA ALA A 225 2.05 19.73 -16.86
C ALA A 225 2.04 19.85 -15.33
N GLN A 226 0.86 20.12 -14.73
CA GLN A 226 0.69 20.16 -13.28
C GLN A 226 0.89 18.77 -12.67
N ALA A 227 0.24 17.75 -13.23
CA ALA A 227 0.37 16.37 -12.76
C ALA A 227 1.81 15.87 -12.86
N LEU A 228 2.53 16.15 -13.96
CA LEU A 228 3.95 15.81 -14.08
C LEU A 228 4.79 16.44 -12.97
N GLY A 229 4.52 17.70 -12.61
CA GLY A 229 5.23 18.39 -11.53
C GLY A 229 4.90 17.83 -10.15
N GLN A 230 3.69 17.30 -9.94
CA GLN A 230 3.26 16.72 -8.66
C GLN A 230 3.57 15.24 -8.52
N THR A 231 3.74 14.50 -9.62
CA THR A 231 4.05 13.05 -9.57
C THR A 231 5.55 12.76 -9.63
N ASP A 232 6.39 13.75 -9.81
CA ASP A 232 7.84 13.61 -9.62
C ASP A 232 8.18 13.57 -8.13
N ASN A 233 8.32 12.34 -7.62
CA ASN A 233 8.68 12.07 -6.24
C ASN A 233 10.15 11.62 -6.09
N SER A 234 11.01 11.85 -7.10
CA SER A 234 12.41 11.40 -7.12
C SER A 234 13.25 11.98 -5.96
N SER A 235 12.91 13.20 -5.48
CA SER A 235 13.54 13.84 -4.32
C SER A 235 12.98 13.37 -2.97
N ARG A 236 11.90 12.58 -2.93
CA ARG A 236 11.27 12.11 -1.68
C ARG A 236 12.11 11.04 -1.00
N ARG A 237 12.23 11.17 0.31
CA ARG A 237 12.79 10.14 1.17
C ARG A 237 11.72 9.13 1.54
N LEU A 238 11.92 7.88 1.16
CA LEU A 238 10.95 6.80 1.29
C LEU A 238 11.44 5.70 2.22
N ILE A 239 10.52 5.13 2.99
CA ILE A 239 10.74 3.96 3.86
C ILE A 239 9.66 2.94 3.56
N ALA A 240 10.03 1.67 3.39
CA ALA A 240 9.10 0.57 3.37
C ALA A 240 9.00 -0.08 4.75
N LEU A 241 7.89 0.11 5.45
CA LEU A 241 7.56 -0.68 6.63
C LEU A 241 7.03 -2.04 6.18
N THR A 242 7.60 -3.13 6.71
CA THR A 242 7.21 -4.48 6.33
C THR A 242 6.91 -5.33 7.56
N TYR A 243 5.83 -6.12 7.50
CA TYR A 243 5.35 -6.93 8.60
C TYR A 243 5.29 -8.41 8.19
N ASP A 244 6.01 -9.26 8.92
CA ASP A 244 6.08 -10.68 8.65
C ASP A 244 5.22 -11.49 9.61
N ASP A 245 5.00 -12.76 9.26
CA ASP A 245 4.35 -13.81 10.04
C ASP A 245 2.82 -13.67 10.22
N GLY A 246 2.19 -12.56 9.86
CA GLY A 246 0.74 -12.43 9.91
C GLY A 246 -0.01 -13.34 8.92
N PRO A 247 -1.34 -13.29 8.90
CA PRO A 247 -2.20 -12.50 9.78
C PRO A 247 -2.41 -13.14 11.15
N VAL A 248 -2.78 -12.33 12.14
CA VAL A 248 -3.23 -12.79 13.46
C VAL A 248 -4.46 -11.98 13.94
N VAL A 249 -5.46 -12.68 14.45
CA VAL A 249 -6.72 -12.10 14.89
C VAL A 249 -6.53 -10.83 15.74
N GLY A 250 -7.14 -9.76 15.30
CA GLY A 250 -7.24 -8.47 15.97
C GLY A 250 -5.94 -7.65 16.04
N ARG A 251 -4.74 -8.28 16.02
CA ARG A 251 -3.48 -7.50 16.09
C ARG A 251 -3.07 -6.94 14.74
N THR A 252 -3.06 -7.75 13.69
CA THR A 252 -2.81 -7.29 12.31
C THR A 252 -3.76 -6.12 11.97
N MET A 253 -5.02 -6.25 12.34
CA MET A 253 -6.04 -5.22 12.19
C MET A 253 -5.70 -3.92 12.92
N ARG A 254 -5.22 -4.00 14.18
CA ARG A 254 -4.78 -2.81 14.92
C ARG A 254 -3.54 -2.17 14.30
N VAL A 255 -2.60 -2.97 13.79
CA VAL A 255 -1.43 -2.46 13.06
C VAL A 255 -1.88 -1.67 11.83
N VAL A 256 -2.75 -2.22 10.99
CA VAL A 256 -3.29 -1.55 9.80
C VAL A 256 -3.96 -0.23 10.17
N ARG A 257 -4.86 -0.22 11.17
CA ARG A 257 -5.55 0.99 11.62
C ARG A 257 -4.59 2.08 12.10
N ASN A 258 -3.61 1.68 12.92
CA ASN A 258 -2.65 2.61 13.49
C ASN A 258 -1.71 3.20 12.43
N LEU A 259 -1.34 2.43 11.41
CA LEU A 259 -0.59 2.94 10.26
C LEU A 259 -1.40 3.95 9.48
N ARG A 260 -2.70 3.67 9.22
CA ARG A 260 -3.61 4.61 8.53
C ARG A 260 -3.70 5.93 9.28
N ALA A 261 -3.89 5.90 10.61
CA ALA A 261 -3.92 7.08 11.47
C ALA A 261 -2.65 7.94 11.34
N GLY A 262 -1.49 7.30 11.13
CA GLY A 262 -0.21 7.97 10.84
C GLY A 262 -0.04 8.36 9.38
N GLY A 263 -1.05 8.11 8.52
CA GLY A 263 -0.97 8.36 7.09
C GLY A 263 0.14 7.56 6.40
N ALA A 264 0.34 6.32 6.80
CA ALA A 264 1.34 5.40 6.28
C ALA A 264 0.69 4.21 5.59
N THR A 265 1.33 3.71 4.54
CA THR A 265 1.10 2.37 3.98
C THR A 265 2.27 1.45 4.33
N ALA A 266 2.11 0.14 4.11
CA ALA A 266 3.10 -0.88 4.41
C ALA A 266 2.89 -2.12 3.55
N THR A 267 3.86 -3.05 3.59
CA THR A 267 3.76 -4.36 2.96
C THR A 267 3.66 -5.45 4.03
N PHE A 268 2.63 -6.29 3.96
CA PHE A 268 2.43 -7.43 4.85
C PHE A 268 2.83 -8.73 4.14
N PHE A 269 3.89 -9.36 4.59
CA PHE A 269 4.32 -10.69 4.15
C PHE A 269 3.58 -11.74 4.99
N ILE A 270 2.49 -12.27 4.45
CA ILE A 270 1.56 -13.13 5.16
C ILE A 270 1.90 -14.62 4.98
N VAL A 271 1.63 -15.40 6.00
CA VAL A 271 1.74 -16.86 6.00
C VAL A 271 0.41 -17.47 5.57
N GLY A 272 0.40 -18.22 4.47
CA GLY A 272 -0.83 -18.65 3.79
C GLY A 272 -1.75 -19.53 4.63
N ASP A 273 -1.23 -20.41 5.47
CA ASP A 273 -2.02 -21.31 6.33
C ASP A 273 -2.77 -20.57 7.46
N ARG A 274 -2.49 -19.29 7.67
CA ARG A 274 -3.19 -18.43 8.65
C ARG A 274 -4.40 -17.71 8.07
N ILE A 275 -4.49 -17.58 6.74
CA ILE A 275 -5.54 -16.78 6.08
C ILE A 275 -6.94 -17.26 6.44
N HIS A 276 -7.17 -18.59 6.44
CA HIS A 276 -8.50 -19.15 6.74
C HIS A 276 -8.99 -18.88 8.18
N TYR A 277 -8.07 -18.60 9.11
CA TYR A 277 -8.42 -18.19 10.48
C TYR A 277 -8.66 -16.69 10.60
N CYS A 278 -8.04 -15.88 9.75
CA CYS A 278 -7.99 -14.43 9.85
C CYS A 278 -8.22 -13.75 8.47
N PRO A 279 -9.27 -14.11 7.69
CA PRO A 279 -9.47 -13.52 6.38
C PRO A 279 -9.75 -12.01 6.42
N ASN A 280 -10.43 -11.54 7.46
CA ASN A 280 -10.74 -10.11 7.61
C ASN A 280 -9.50 -9.23 7.74
N GLU A 281 -8.43 -9.75 8.34
CA GLU A 281 -7.16 -9.03 8.48
C GLU A 281 -6.50 -8.83 7.12
N VAL A 282 -6.57 -9.86 6.25
CA VAL A 282 -6.03 -9.80 4.89
C VAL A 282 -6.88 -8.86 4.03
N MET A 283 -8.23 -9.00 4.09
CA MET A 283 -9.16 -8.13 3.38
C MET A 283 -8.97 -6.67 3.80
N LEU A 284 -8.89 -6.39 5.11
CA LEU A 284 -8.67 -5.04 5.62
C LEU A 284 -7.37 -4.44 5.09
N ALA A 285 -6.26 -5.16 5.13
CA ALA A 285 -5.00 -4.67 4.59
C ALA A 285 -5.14 -4.35 3.09
N HIS A 286 -5.68 -5.27 2.30
CA HIS A 286 -5.91 -5.08 0.87
C HIS A 286 -6.86 -3.90 0.59
N ASP A 287 -8.07 -3.91 1.17
CA ASP A 287 -9.14 -2.95 0.88
C ASP A 287 -8.78 -1.51 1.29
N THR A 288 -7.80 -1.37 2.16
CA THR A 288 -7.33 -0.06 2.63
C THR A 288 -5.99 0.35 2.01
N GLY A 289 -5.55 -0.36 0.94
CA GLY A 289 -4.42 0.04 0.10
C GLY A 289 -3.04 -0.39 0.58
N PHE A 290 -2.96 -1.33 1.53
CA PHE A 290 -1.70 -1.95 1.90
C PHE A 290 -1.34 -3.09 0.94
N ALA A 291 -0.05 -3.34 0.75
CA ALA A 291 0.38 -4.46 -0.06
C ALA A 291 0.32 -5.77 0.74
N VAL A 292 -0.30 -6.80 0.14
CA VAL A 292 -0.31 -8.17 0.65
C VAL A 292 0.67 -8.99 -0.18
N ALA A 293 1.67 -9.56 0.48
CA ALA A 293 2.79 -10.29 -0.13
C ALA A 293 2.97 -11.67 0.52
N SER A 294 3.77 -12.53 -0.09
CA SER A 294 3.98 -13.90 0.37
C SER A 294 5.06 -14.02 1.43
N HIS A 295 4.73 -14.63 2.58
CA HIS A 295 5.73 -15.21 3.49
C HIS A 295 5.69 -16.73 3.44
N ASN A 296 5.52 -17.28 2.23
CA ASN A 296 5.26 -18.70 1.95
C ASN A 296 3.87 -19.16 2.45
N TYR A 297 3.46 -20.39 2.05
CA TYR A 297 2.19 -20.95 2.56
C TYR A 297 2.33 -21.43 4.00
N TYR A 298 3.41 -22.17 4.30
CA TYR A 298 3.79 -22.57 5.67
C TYR A 298 5.08 -21.86 6.07
N HIS A 299 5.16 -21.43 7.33
CA HIS A 299 6.36 -20.79 7.87
C HIS A 299 7.47 -21.82 8.14
N VAL A 300 8.07 -22.36 7.07
CA VAL A 300 9.14 -23.36 7.12
C VAL A 300 10.42 -22.81 6.48
N TYR A 301 11.57 -23.17 7.04
CA TYR A 301 12.86 -22.58 6.68
C TYR A 301 13.61 -23.41 5.62
N GLY A 302 14.31 -22.71 4.73
CA GLY A 302 15.34 -23.21 3.85
C GLY A 302 14.96 -24.48 3.09
N SER A 303 15.80 -25.50 3.16
CA SER A 303 15.66 -26.74 2.40
C SER A 303 14.38 -27.56 2.67
N LYS A 304 13.64 -27.26 3.75
CA LYS A 304 12.33 -27.88 4.01
C LYS A 304 11.26 -27.49 2.97
N ASN A 305 11.52 -26.44 2.18
CA ASN A 305 10.68 -26.02 1.07
C ASN A 305 11.01 -26.76 -0.25
N ARG A 306 12.14 -27.49 -0.33
CA ARG A 306 12.61 -28.13 -1.55
C ARG A 306 11.55 -29.06 -2.14
N GLY A 307 11.27 -28.89 -3.45
CA GLY A 307 10.23 -29.59 -4.20
C GLY A 307 8.80 -29.11 -3.92
N LYS A 308 8.62 -28.00 -3.19
CA LYS A 308 7.30 -27.50 -2.78
C LYS A 308 7.08 -26.01 -3.02
N VAL A 309 8.10 -25.29 -3.49
CA VAL A 309 8.08 -23.83 -3.63
C VAL A 309 6.90 -23.36 -4.48
N ILE A 310 6.74 -23.94 -5.67
CA ILE A 310 5.65 -23.58 -6.59
C ILE A 310 4.29 -24.00 -6.00
N GLN A 311 4.19 -25.21 -5.46
CA GLN A 311 2.95 -25.68 -4.82
C GLN A 311 2.50 -24.76 -3.69
N TYR A 312 3.42 -24.26 -2.86
CA TYR A 312 3.09 -23.38 -1.75
C TYR A 312 2.72 -21.98 -2.22
N ARG A 313 3.38 -21.42 -3.24
CA ARG A 313 2.98 -20.18 -3.90
C ARG A 313 1.56 -20.28 -4.44
N ASP A 314 1.27 -21.32 -5.22
CA ASP A 314 -0.03 -21.50 -5.87
C ASP A 314 -1.14 -21.75 -4.84
N LYS A 315 -0.83 -22.47 -3.76
CA LYS A 315 -1.77 -22.68 -2.65
C LYS A 315 -2.10 -21.37 -1.92
N LEU A 316 -1.10 -20.52 -1.68
CA LEU A 316 -1.31 -19.20 -1.09
C LEU A 316 -2.17 -18.31 -2.02
N ASN A 317 -1.85 -18.28 -3.32
CA ASN A 317 -2.65 -17.54 -4.30
C ASN A 317 -4.09 -18.05 -4.34
N GLY A 318 -4.32 -19.35 -4.25
CA GLY A 318 -5.65 -19.94 -4.18
C GLY A 318 -6.47 -19.48 -2.97
N GLU A 319 -5.83 -19.25 -1.81
CA GLU A 319 -6.51 -18.61 -0.67
C GLU A 319 -6.80 -17.13 -0.93
N LEU A 320 -5.85 -16.38 -1.48
CA LEU A 320 -6.05 -14.95 -1.77
C LEU A 320 -7.13 -14.70 -2.82
N TYR A 321 -7.23 -15.53 -3.87
CA TYR A 321 -8.30 -15.42 -4.86
C TYR A 321 -9.70 -15.54 -4.24
N LYS A 322 -9.86 -16.28 -3.15
CA LYS A 322 -11.15 -16.41 -2.45
C LYS A 322 -11.58 -15.10 -1.78
N TRP A 323 -10.61 -14.36 -1.21
CA TRP A 323 -10.88 -13.24 -0.31
C TRP A 323 -10.67 -11.87 -0.94
N ILE A 324 -9.60 -11.70 -1.71
CA ILE A 324 -9.20 -10.41 -2.30
C ILE A 324 -9.08 -10.45 -3.83
N GLY A 325 -9.29 -11.60 -4.45
CA GLY A 325 -9.35 -11.76 -5.91
C GLY A 325 -8.05 -11.59 -6.67
N THR A 326 -6.89 -11.39 -5.99
CA THR A 326 -5.60 -11.13 -6.64
C THR A 326 -4.48 -11.96 -6.02
N PRO A 327 -3.47 -12.40 -6.81
CA PRO A 327 -2.33 -13.14 -6.29
C PRO A 327 -1.31 -12.22 -5.63
N VAL A 328 -0.34 -12.83 -4.92
CA VAL A 328 0.87 -12.11 -4.47
C VAL A 328 1.77 -11.74 -5.64
N ARG A 329 2.42 -10.59 -5.54
CA ARG A 329 3.43 -10.12 -6.49
C ARG A 329 4.83 -10.08 -5.93
N LEU A 330 4.98 -10.15 -4.62
CA LEU A 330 6.23 -10.06 -3.88
C LEU A 330 6.33 -11.22 -2.90
N MET A 331 7.57 -11.60 -2.54
CA MET A 331 7.83 -12.64 -1.56
C MET A 331 8.94 -12.25 -0.58
N ARG A 332 8.83 -12.69 0.65
CA ARG A 332 9.94 -12.80 1.61
C ARG A 332 10.05 -14.25 2.08
N ALA A 333 11.24 -14.83 1.97
CA ALA A 333 11.49 -16.18 2.43
C ALA A 333 11.49 -16.23 3.97
N PRO A 334 10.81 -17.20 4.61
CA PRO A 334 10.87 -17.38 6.06
C PRO A 334 12.31 -17.49 6.58
N GLY A 335 12.66 -16.62 7.55
CA GLY A 335 13.99 -16.56 8.15
C GLY A 335 15.12 -16.07 7.25
N GLY A 336 14.81 -15.46 6.09
CA GLY A 336 15.81 -14.97 5.14
C GLY A 336 16.55 -16.12 4.41
N HIS A 337 15.88 -17.22 4.12
CA HIS A 337 16.45 -18.40 3.43
C HIS A 337 15.99 -18.43 1.96
N GLU A 338 16.39 -17.45 1.16
CA GLU A 338 15.89 -17.22 -0.21
C GLU A 338 16.38 -18.27 -1.21
N GLN A 339 17.57 -18.84 -1.02
CA GLN A 339 18.24 -19.64 -2.04
C GLN A 339 17.37 -20.77 -2.63
N VAL A 340 16.62 -21.49 -1.79
CA VAL A 340 15.75 -22.58 -2.27
C VAL A 340 14.61 -22.06 -3.16
N PHE A 341 14.14 -20.85 -2.93
CA PHE A 341 13.07 -20.23 -3.73
C PHE A 341 13.60 -19.76 -5.09
N ILE A 342 14.86 -19.31 -5.13
CA ILE A 342 15.58 -18.97 -6.36
C ILE A 342 15.86 -20.23 -7.16
N ASP A 343 16.45 -21.26 -6.54
CA ASP A 343 16.80 -22.54 -7.18
C ASP A 343 15.59 -23.22 -7.84
N GLU A 344 14.41 -23.13 -7.22
CA GLU A 344 13.17 -23.71 -7.72
C GLU A 344 12.31 -22.73 -8.53
N ASN A 345 12.85 -21.55 -8.87
CA ASN A 345 12.20 -20.55 -9.72
C ASN A 345 10.80 -20.15 -9.24
N VAL A 346 10.73 -19.56 -8.04
CA VAL A 346 9.44 -19.12 -7.47
C VAL A 346 8.68 -18.13 -8.34
N GLY A 347 9.39 -17.45 -9.26
CA GLY A 347 8.81 -16.52 -10.23
C GLY A 347 8.37 -15.18 -9.63
N LEU A 348 8.83 -14.84 -8.41
CA LEU A 348 8.53 -13.60 -7.71
C LEU A 348 9.82 -12.87 -7.35
N PRO A 349 9.83 -11.52 -7.27
CA PRO A 349 10.88 -10.77 -6.58
C PRO A 349 10.91 -11.14 -5.10
N LEU A 350 12.12 -11.32 -4.54
CA LEU A 350 12.33 -11.66 -3.15
C LEU A 350 12.88 -10.46 -2.38
N PHE A 351 12.43 -10.30 -1.14
CA PHE A 351 12.82 -9.15 -0.31
C PHE A 351 13.43 -9.60 1.02
N HIS A 352 14.59 -9.08 1.30
CA HIS A 352 15.22 -9.13 2.62
C HIS A 352 14.85 -7.84 3.39
N TRP A 353 15.72 -7.34 4.24
CA TRP A 353 15.56 -6.09 4.99
C TRP A 353 16.92 -5.44 5.23
N SER A 354 16.96 -4.13 5.27
CA SER A 354 18.14 -3.35 5.66
C SER A 354 18.15 -3.02 7.15
N VAL A 355 16.98 -2.97 7.78
CA VAL A 355 16.80 -2.65 9.21
C VAL A 355 15.82 -3.62 9.84
N ILE A 356 16.13 -4.11 11.03
CA ILE A 356 15.24 -4.98 11.81
C ILE A 356 14.82 -4.32 13.13
N SER A 357 13.55 -4.49 13.51
CA SER A 357 13.05 -4.13 14.84
C SER A 357 13.53 -5.12 15.89
N LYS A 358 13.99 -4.57 17.03
CA LYS A 358 14.43 -5.36 18.18
C LYS A 358 13.22 -5.89 18.96
N SER A 359 13.16 -7.19 19.11
CA SER A 359 12.16 -7.89 19.91
C SER A 359 12.82 -8.99 20.75
N LYS A 360 12.17 -9.36 21.85
CA LYS A 360 12.59 -10.48 22.69
C LYS A 360 11.33 -11.30 23.07
N ASN A 361 11.39 -12.61 22.89
CA ASN A 361 10.27 -13.51 23.18
C ASN A 361 8.95 -13.03 22.54
N ASN A 362 8.98 -12.72 21.25
CA ASN A 362 7.84 -12.24 20.47
C ASN A 362 7.17 -10.98 21.05
N LYS A 363 7.96 -10.11 21.67
CA LYS A 363 7.49 -8.86 22.26
C LYS A 363 8.47 -7.71 21.99
N VAL A 364 7.94 -6.56 21.59
CA VAL A 364 8.63 -5.28 21.63
C VAL A 364 8.45 -4.72 23.03
N THR A 365 9.50 -4.75 23.84
CA THR A 365 9.41 -4.46 25.28
C THR A 365 9.07 -3.00 25.57
N ASP A 366 9.69 -2.06 24.81
CA ASP A 366 9.40 -0.64 24.82
C ASP A 366 9.12 -0.16 23.40
N PRO A 367 7.83 -0.17 22.95
CA PRO A 367 7.47 0.23 21.60
C PRO A 367 7.86 1.67 21.25
N ALA A 368 7.79 2.59 22.22
CA ALA A 368 8.12 4.00 21.99
C ALA A 368 9.63 4.21 21.82
N ALA A 369 10.46 3.57 22.65
CA ALA A 369 11.92 3.62 22.49
C ALA A 369 12.37 2.97 21.20
N GLU A 370 11.76 1.84 20.81
CA GLU A 370 12.09 1.15 19.58
C GLU A 370 11.68 1.95 18.34
N ALA A 371 10.50 2.60 18.35
CA ALA A 371 10.08 3.51 17.29
C ALA A 371 11.08 4.67 17.12
N ARG A 372 11.53 5.30 18.22
CA ARG A 372 12.56 6.35 18.18
C ARG A 372 13.89 5.83 17.63
N ARG A 373 14.30 4.62 18.01
CA ARG A 373 15.55 3.99 17.49
C ARG A 373 15.46 3.76 15.99
N LEU A 374 14.37 3.19 15.51
CA LEU A 374 14.14 2.95 14.08
C LEU A 374 14.14 4.27 13.30
N ALA A 375 13.34 5.24 13.72
CA ALA A 375 13.31 6.55 13.08
C ALA A 375 14.66 7.29 13.16
N GLY A 376 15.43 7.09 14.25
CA GLY A 376 16.75 7.70 14.42
C GLY A 376 17.80 7.21 13.45
N ASN A 377 17.72 5.95 13.03
CA ASN A 377 18.68 5.30 12.14
C ASN A 377 18.19 5.16 10.70
N ALA A 378 16.95 5.57 10.40
CA ALA A 378 16.35 5.43 9.10
C ALA A 378 17.12 6.16 8.00
N LYS A 379 17.30 5.50 6.86
CA LYS A 379 17.87 6.04 5.63
C LYS A 379 16.86 5.92 4.50
N ASP A 380 16.99 6.78 3.50
CA ASP A 380 16.17 6.68 2.30
C ASP A 380 16.39 5.33 1.61
N GLY A 381 15.29 4.70 1.21
CA GLY A 381 15.28 3.38 0.60
C GLY A 381 15.33 2.19 1.57
N ASP A 382 15.34 2.42 2.90
CA ASP A 382 15.34 1.32 3.87
C ASP A 382 14.06 0.47 3.81
N ILE A 383 14.24 -0.85 3.90
CA ILE A 383 13.18 -1.83 4.17
C ILE A 383 13.29 -2.23 5.65
N ILE A 384 12.28 -1.87 6.45
CA ILE A 384 12.27 -2.13 7.89
C ILE A 384 11.44 -3.38 8.17
N LEU A 385 12.07 -4.43 8.72
CA LEU A 385 11.41 -5.66 9.16
C LEU A 385 10.79 -5.49 10.54
N LEU A 386 9.50 -5.76 10.61
CA LEU A 386 8.64 -5.82 11.79
C LEU A 386 7.85 -7.14 11.75
N HIS A 387 7.14 -7.46 12.84
CA HIS A 387 6.24 -8.62 12.89
C HIS A 387 4.93 -8.20 13.55
N ASP A 388 3.83 -8.28 12.82
CA ASP A 388 2.51 -7.91 13.34
C ASP A 388 1.97 -8.88 14.40
N ILE A 389 2.53 -10.09 14.45
CA ILE A 389 2.23 -11.09 15.48
C ILE A 389 2.84 -10.77 16.86
N TYR A 390 3.80 -9.83 16.97
CA TYR A 390 4.49 -9.55 18.24
C TYR A 390 3.72 -8.53 19.08
N THR A 391 3.66 -8.76 20.39
CA THR A 391 3.05 -7.82 21.34
C THR A 391 3.81 -6.50 21.35
N GLY A 392 3.10 -5.39 21.26
CA GLY A 392 3.67 -4.03 21.24
C GLY A 392 3.91 -3.46 19.85
N THR A 393 3.89 -4.28 18.80
CA THR A 393 4.07 -3.79 17.43
C THR A 393 2.90 -2.88 17.00
N ASP A 394 1.69 -3.18 17.43
CA ASP A 394 0.52 -2.31 17.23
C ASP A 394 0.72 -0.92 17.81
N LYS A 395 1.29 -0.82 19.02
CA LYS A 395 1.64 0.48 19.65
C LYS A 395 2.75 1.20 18.89
N MET A 396 3.73 0.46 18.38
CA MET A 396 4.81 1.04 17.57
C MET A 396 4.28 1.54 16.23
N ALA A 397 3.35 0.82 15.59
CA ALA A 397 2.67 1.24 14.36
C ALA A 397 1.92 2.57 14.50
N LEU A 398 1.48 2.93 15.71
CA LEU A 398 0.84 4.23 15.98
C LEU A 398 1.84 5.40 16.00
N THR A 399 3.09 5.16 16.42
CA THR A 399 4.06 6.25 16.68
C THR A 399 5.16 6.36 15.64
N LEU A 400 5.58 5.24 15.04
CA LEU A 400 6.70 5.21 14.12
C LEU A 400 6.48 6.05 12.85
N PRO A 401 5.30 6.02 12.19
CA PRO A 401 5.08 6.85 11.00
C PRO A 401 5.24 8.35 11.25
N GLY A 402 4.70 8.85 12.37
CA GLY A 402 4.85 10.27 12.74
C GLY A 402 6.31 10.66 12.96
N LEU A 403 7.08 9.83 13.68
CA LEU A 403 8.52 10.07 13.90
C LEU A 403 9.34 10.03 12.60
N LEU A 404 8.95 9.22 11.64
CA LEU A 404 9.57 9.20 10.30
C LEU A 404 9.17 10.42 9.49
N ALA A 405 7.90 10.82 9.52
CA ALA A 405 7.40 12.02 8.86
C ALA A 405 8.08 13.30 9.37
N ASP A 406 8.35 13.41 10.68
CA ASP A 406 9.11 14.52 11.28
C ASP A 406 10.56 14.62 10.75
N LYS A 407 11.07 13.54 10.19
CA LYS A 407 12.38 13.46 9.52
C LYS A 407 12.30 13.54 8.00
N GLY A 408 11.14 13.85 7.45
CA GLY A 408 10.91 13.99 6.00
C GLY A 408 10.69 12.68 5.25
N PHE A 409 10.49 11.55 5.94
CA PHE A 409 10.20 10.28 5.28
C PHE A 409 8.71 10.07 5.05
N LEU A 410 8.35 9.49 3.90
CA LEU A 410 7.05 8.87 3.68
C LEU A 410 7.16 7.36 3.85
N CYS A 411 6.22 6.78 4.60
CA CYS A 411 6.08 5.34 4.72
C CYS A 411 5.17 4.83 3.59
N VAL A 412 5.73 4.01 2.72
CA VAL A 412 5.10 3.52 1.49
C VAL A 412 5.22 1.99 1.38
N THR A 413 4.54 1.38 0.43
CA THR A 413 4.74 -0.04 0.11
C THR A 413 6.08 -0.25 -0.60
N ILE A 414 6.57 -1.49 -0.61
CA ILE A 414 7.78 -1.84 -1.37
C ILE A 414 7.62 -1.49 -2.85
N GLU A 415 6.49 -1.84 -3.47
CA GLU A 415 6.26 -1.58 -4.90
C GLU A 415 6.30 -0.08 -5.22
N GLU A 416 5.69 0.76 -4.37
CA GLU A 416 5.73 2.22 -4.49
C GLU A 416 7.16 2.75 -4.39
N MET A 417 7.92 2.28 -3.39
CA MET A 417 9.30 2.72 -3.18
C MET A 417 10.20 2.39 -4.37
N PHE A 418 10.15 1.16 -4.86
CA PHE A 418 10.97 0.72 -5.98
C PHE A 418 10.59 1.43 -7.29
N ALA A 419 9.29 1.65 -7.51
CA ALA A 419 8.81 2.39 -8.69
C ALA A 419 9.32 3.84 -8.70
N VAL A 420 9.26 4.56 -7.57
CA VAL A 420 9.81 5.93 -7.43
C VAL A 420 11.32 5.95 -7.65
N LYS A 421 12.05 4.93 -7.17
CA LYS A 421 13.50 4.82 -7.36
C LYS A 421 13.90 4.34 -8.76
N GLY A 422 12.93 4.07 -9.65
CA GLY A 422 13.19 3.60 -11.01
C GLY A 422 13.80 2.19 -11.06
N MET A 423 13.62 1.40 -10.01
CA MET A 423 14.16 0.05 -9.89
C MET A 423 13.12 -0.98 -10.35
N GLU A 424 13.48 -1.76 -11.37
CA GLU A 424 12.64 -2.86 -11.84
C GLU A 424 12.68 -4.04 -10.86
N LEU A 425 11.52 -4.63 -10.59
CA LEU A 425 11.37 -5.80 -9.74
C LEU A 425 11.45 -7.08 -10.57
N LEU A 426 12.64 -7.66 -10.66
CA LEU A 426 12.89 -8.87 -11.44
C LEU A 426 12.53 -10.15 -10.66
N PRO A 427 11.87 -11.15 -11.29
CA PRO A 427 11.61 -12.44 -10.67
C PRO A 427 12.91 -13.12 -10.20
N ASN A 428 12.82 -13.87 -9.10
CA ASN A 428 13.93 -14.63 -8.51
C ASN A 428 15.16 -13.81 -8.14
N THR A 429 15.00 -12.51 -7.97
CA THR A 429 16.06 -11.56 -7.55
C THR A 429 15.80 -11.15 -6.11
N VAL A 430 16.86 -11.07 -5.29
CA VAL A 430 16.76 -10.66 -3.88
C VAL A 430 17.13 -9.18 -3.76
N TYR A 431 16.26 -8.43 -3.08
CA TYR A 431 16.44 -7.01 -2.79
C TYR A 431 16.54 -6.79 -1.27
N TRP A 432 17.52 -5.99 -0.83
CA TRP A 432 17.77 -5.68 0.57
C TRP A 432 17.27 -4.30 0.98
N ASP A 433 17.29 -3.38 0.05
CA ASP A 433 16.79 -2.00 0.16
C ASP A 433 16.55 -1.42 -1.25
N ALA A 434 16.13 -0.17 -1.34
CA ALA A 434 15.91 0.53 -2.60
C ALA A 434 16.95 1.64 -2.82
N ARG A 435 18.23 1.34 -2.59
CA ARG A 435 19.36 2.22 -2.92
C ARG A 435 19.96 1.81 -4.26
N SER A 436 20.43 2.81 -5.02
CA SER A 436 20.96 2.61 -6.38
C SER A 436 22.41 2.12 -6.44
N ASP A 437 23.05 1.82 -5.32
CA ASP A 437 24.40 1.32 -5.25
C ASP A 437 24.47 -0.18 -5.54
N GLU A 438 25.53 -0.63 -6.19
CA GLU A 438 25.79 -2.04 -6.56
C GLU A 438 25.68 -3.01 -5.36
N GLU A 439 25.74 -2.47 -4.13
CA GLU A 439 25.60 -3.21 -2.87
C GLU A 439 24.18 -3.77 -2.61
N THR A 440 23.13 -3.26 -3.29
CA THR A 440 21.73 -3.74 -3.11
C THR A 440 21.49 -5.16 -3.60
N LEU A 441 22.36 -5.65 -4.51
CA LEU A 441 22.27 -6.98 -5.10
C LEU A 441 23.34 -7.94 -4.53
N ASP A 442 24.16 -7.53 -3.53
CA ASP A 442 25.26 -8.34 -3.01
C ASP A 442 24.78 -9.37 -1.95
N PRO A 443 24.87 -10.69 -2.25
CA PRO A 443 24.57 -11.74 -1.28
C PRO A 443 25.57 -11.84 -0.12
N ALA A 444 26.69 -11.08 -0.13
CA ALA A 444 27.72 -11.13 0.91
C ALA A 444 27.42 -10.24 2.12
N ARG A 445 26.32 -9.49 2.16
CA ARG A 445 25.87 -8.70 3.33
C ARG A 445 25.16 -9.53 4.42
N LYS A 446 25.65 -10.73 4.68
CA LYS A 446 25.15 -11.60 5.76
C LYS A 446 25.73 -11.23 7.11
#